data_a9f3409b4e44f37d3d196303ceb5d5db
#
_entry.id   a9f3409b4e44f37d3d196303ceb5d5db
#
_cell.length_a   1.000
_cell.length_b   1.000
_cell.length_c   1.000
_cell.angle_alpha   90.00
_cell.angle_beta   90.00
_cell.angle_gamma   90.00
#
_symmetry.space_group_name_H-M   'P 1'
#
loop_
_entity.id
_entity.type
_entity.pdbx_description
1 polymer ?
#
loop_
_entity_poly.entity_id
_entity_poly.type
_entity_poly.pdbx_seq_one_letter_code
_entity_poly.pdbx_strand_id
1 'polypeptide(L)'
;ADARPMKIALTIAGSDSGGGAGIQADLKTFQQFGVFGTTVIVALTAQNTVGVRAVEAVPESMVNAQLTALAEDLPPAALKTGMLAEAALVRTVARAIRQNGWGPLVVDPVMVSTSGSRLLTTEAEEVVREDLLPLAALVTPNLDEAAILTGRVVHDAATMERAGASLLRFGAGAALVKGGHLADGEITDVLVTPDGVRRFTRPRIETTPQSISASTWPVSPMIKVLSETIRPLTRPSTRRTSRKRN
;
A
#
# COMPACT_ATOMS: atom_id res chain seq x y z
N ALA A 1 32.52 -13.13 -2.44
CA ALA A 1 31.29 -12.65 -1.79
C ALA A 1 30.15 -12.83 -2.80
N ASP A 2 29.23 -13.72 -2.48
CA ASP A 2 28.08 -14.04 -3.31
C ASP A 2 27.10 -12.85 -3.22
N ALA A 3 27.22 -11.93 -4.16
CA ALA A 3 26.32 -10.77 -4.24
C ALA A 3 24.94 -11.26 -4.71
N ARG A 4 24.04 -11.54 -3.79
CA ARG A 4 22.63 -11.77 -4.17
C ARG A 4 22.13 -10.54 -4.91
N PRO A 5 21.46 -10.71 -6.08
CA PRO A 5 20.91 -9.58 -6.80
C PRO A 5 19.94 -8.81 -5.87
N MET A 6 20.08 -7.48 -5.85
CA MET A 6 19.23 -6.60 -5.06
C MET A 6 17.77 -6.74 -5.55
N LYS A 7 16.83 -6.95 -4.63
CA LYS A 7 15.41 -6.99 -4.99
C LYS A 7 14.91 -5.60 -5.36
N ILE A 8 14.05 -5.53 -6.35
CA ILE A 8 13.42 -4.29 -6.82
C ILE A 8 12.04 -4.19 -6.20
N ALA A 9 11.70 -3.04 -5.62
CA ALA A 9 10.36 -2.70 -5.19
C ALA A 9 9.86 -1.47 -5.96
N LEU A 10 8.62 -1.53 -6.43
CA LEU A 10 7.97 -0.44 -7.16
C LEU A 10 6.98 0.28 -6.25
N THR A 11 7.04 1.61 -6.20
CA THR A 11 5.95 2.43 -5.68
C THR A 11 5.25 3.17 -6.81
N ILE A 12 3.90 3.11 -6.83
CA ILE A 12 3.03 3.81 -7.77
C ILE A 12 2.19 4.78 -6.95
N ALA A 13 2.56 6.06 -6.95
CA ALA A 13 1.91 7.06 -6.09
C ALA A 13 2.20 8.50 -6.57
N GLY A 14 1.58 9.46 -5.89
CA GLY A 14 1.92 10.86 -6.04
C GLY A 14 3.29 11.20 -5.45
N SER A 15 3.88 12.28 -5.95
CA SER A 15 5.13 12.86 -5.46
C SER A 15 4.81 13.92 -4.40
N ASP A 16 5.40 13.81 -3.21
CA ASP A 16 5.33 14.82 -2.14
C ASP A 16 6.60 15.66 -2.12
N SER A 17 6.48 16.95 -2.48
CA SER A 17 7.62 17.90 -2.45
C SER A 17 8.22 18.10 -1.04
N GLY A 18 7.43 17.89 0.02
CA GLY A 18 7.89 17.92 1.42
C GLY A 18 8.66 16.67 1.83
N GLY A 19 8.58 15.60 1.04
CA GLY A 19 9.33 14.35 1.24
C GLY A 19 8.88 13.49 2.42
N GLY A 20 7.72 13.80 3.02
CA GLY A 20 7.15 13.11 4.17
C GLY A 20 6.14 12.02 3.82
N ALA A 21 5.65 12.02 2.59
CA ALA A 21 4.65 11.08 2.08
C ALA A 21 5.00 10.65 0.64
N GLY A 22 4.06 10.00 -0.04
CA GLY A 22 4.17 9.64 -1.44
C GLY A 22 5.39 8.79 -1.77
N ILE A 23 5.84 8.88 -3.03
CA ILE A 23 7.01 8.12 -3.51
C ILE A 23 8.28 8.41 -2.71
N GLN A 24 8.45 9.62 -2.18
CA GLN A 24 9.64 10.01 -1.42
C GLN A 24 9.74 9.24 -0.10
N ALA A 25 8.64 9.09 0.63
CA ALA A 25 8.61 8.29 1.85
C ALA A 25 8.85 6.80 1.55
N ASP A 26 8.24 6.30 0.47
CA ASP A 26 8.39 4.91 0.04
C ASP A 26 9.85 4.61 -0.35
N LEU A 27 10.49 5.47 -1.16
CA LEU A 27 11.89 5.29 -1.55
C LEU A 27 12.86 5.32 -0.37
N LYS A 28 12.66 6.24 0.60
CA LYS A 28 13.45 6.27 1.84
C LYS A 28 13.29 4.97 2.62
N THR A 29 12.07 4.43 2.66
CA THR A 29 11.78 3.16 3.32
C THR A 29 12.45 2.00 2.59
N PHE A 30 12.34 1.91 1.27
CA PHE A 30 13.00 0.86 0.47
C PHE A 30 14.52 0.89 0.69
N GLN A 31 15.12 2.08 0.64
CA GLN A 31 16.57 2.27 0.88
C GLN A 31 16.96 1.79 2.29
N GLN A 32 16.16 2.09 3.32
CA GLN A 32 16.40 1.65 4.70
C GLN A 32 16.45 0.12 4.83
N PHE A 33 15.70 -0.60 3.99
CA PHE A 33 15.66 -2.06 3.97
C PHE A 33 16.59 -2.71 2.93
N GLY A 34 17.47 -1.94 2.30
CA GLY A 34 18.41 -2.46 1.30
C GLY A 34 17.72 -2.96 0.03
N VAL A 35 16.58 -2.36 -0.33
CA VAL A 35 15.80 -2.68 -1.52
C VAL A 35 15.97 -1.58 -2.55
N PHE A 36 16.16 -1.94 -3.82
CA PHE A 36 16.21 -0.96 -4.91
C PHE A 36 14.80 -0.46 -5.22
N GLY A 37 14.56 0.83 -4.98
CA GLY A 37 13.26 1.45 -5.20
C GLY A 37 13.11 2.00 -6.61
N THR A 38 12.05 1.60 -7.32
CA THR A 38 11.59 2.22 -8.57
C THR A 38 10.26 2.93 -8.37
N THR A 39 9.90 3.84 -9.26
CA THR A 39 8.71 4.67 -9.11
C THR A 39 7.90 4.77 -10.39
N VAL A 40 6.58 4.84 -10.24
CA VAL A 40 5.64 5.38 -11.23
C VAL A 40 4.93 6.56 -10.58
N ILE A 41 5.12 7.75 -11.10
CA ILE A 41 4.54 8.98 -10.58
C ILE A 41 3.19 9.20 -11.24
N VAL A 42 2.13 9.33 -10.44
CA VAL A 42 0.75 9.53 -10.93
C VAL A 42 0.25 10.95 -10.71
N ALA A 43 0.88 11.70 -9.80
CA ALA A 43 0.57 13.11 -9.55
C ALA A 43 1.79 13.82 -8.97
N LEU A 44 1.92 15.12 -9.23
CA LEU A 44 2.87 16.00 -8.56
C LEU A 44 2.10 16.85 -7.54
N THR A 45 2.63 17.02 -6.34
CA THR A 45 2.04 17.91 -5.34
C THR A 45 2.99 19.03 -4.97
N ALA A 46 2.45 20.22 -4.76
CA ALA A 46 3.09 21.30 -4.02
C ALA A 46 2.66 21.17 -2.55
N GLN A 47 3.40 20.40 -1.79
CA GLN A 47 3.06 19.99 -0.43
C GLN A 47 4.21 20.25 0.53
N ASN A 48 3.88 20.57 1.78
CA ASN A 48 4.79 20.68 2.91
C ASN A 48 4.14 20.12 4.18
N THR A 49 4.76 20.31 5.35
CA THR A 49 4.25 19.82 6.65
C THR A 49 2.95 20.50 7.11
N VAL A 50 2.56 21.60 6.49
CA VAL A 50 1.36 22.36 6.83
C VAL A 50 0.16 21.95 5.97
N GLY A 51 0.39 21.52 4.72
CA GLY A 51 -0.68 21.08 3.84
C GLY A 51 -0.30 20.98 2.36
N VAL A 52 -1.28 20.60 1.55
CA VAL A 52 -1.18 20.50 0.10
C VAL A 52 -1.72 21.80 -0.52
N ARG A 53 -0.90 22.50 -1.31
CA ARG A 53 -1.24 23.76 -1.98
C ARG A 53 -1.74 23.55 -3.41
N ALA A 54 -1.18 22.57 -4.11
CA ALA A 54 -1.55 22.24 -5.48
C ALA A 54 -1.31 20.75 -5.75
N VAL A 55 -2.11 20.20 -6.66
CA VAL A 55 -1.96 18.82 -7.18
C VAL A 55 -2.10 18.90 -8.70
N GLU A 56 -1.14 18.31 -9.41
CA GLU A 56 -1.17 18.16 -10.85
C GLU A 56 -1.13 16.67 -11.19
N ALA A 57 -2.17 16.17 -11.85
CA ALA A 57 -2.22 14.77 -12.27
C ALA A 57 -1.24 14.53 -13.43
N VAL A 58 -0.51 13.43 -13.40
CA VAL A 58 0.32 13.00 -14.54
C VAL A 58 -0.60 12.38 -15.59
N PRO A 59 -0.48 12.77 -16.88
CA PRO A 59 -1.30 12.22 -17.94
C PRO A 59 -1.22 10.68 -18.00
N GLU A 60 -2.35 10.01 -18.25
CA GLU A 60 -2.44 8.54 -18.34
C GLU A 60 -1.40 7.95 -19.30
N SER A 61 -1.15 8.62 -20.43
CA SER A 61 -0.14 8.22 -21.40
C SER A 61 1.26 8.15 -20.81
N MET A 62 1.61 9.12 -19.95
CA MET A 62 2.91 9.13 -19.28
C MET A 62 2.98 8.08 -18.17
N VAL A 63 1.90 7.85 -17.41
CA VAL A 63 1.82 6.77 -16.43
C VAL A 63 2.02 5.42 -17.10
N ASN A 64 1.36 5.20 -18.23
CA ASN A 64 1.51 3.97 -19.01
C ASN A 64 2.95 3.81 -19.57
N ALA A 65 3.57 4.90 -20.05
CA ALA A 65 4.96 4.87 -20.52
C ALA A 65 5.95 4.50 -19.41
N GLN A 66 5.77 5.04 -18.18
CA GLN A 66 6.57 4.67 -17.01
C GLN A 66 6.41 3.17 -16.67
N LEU A 67 5.17 2.66 -16.65
CA LEU A 67 4.88 1.25 -16.39
C LEU A 67 5.54 0.34 -17.43
N THR A 68 5.46 0.70 -18.71
CA THR A 68 6.06 -0.04 -19.81
C THR A 68 7.59 -0.10 -19.69
N ALA A 69 8.23 1.05 -19.46
CA ALA A 69 9.68 1.12 -19.31
C ALA A 69 10.19 0.23 -18.17
N LEU A 70 9.46 0.18 -17.04
CA LEU A 70 9.83 -0.69 -15.92
C LEU A 70 9.56 -2.18 -16.22
N ALA A 71 8.52 -2.48 -17.00
CA ALA A 71 8.23 -3.85 -17.40
C ALA A 71 9.33 -4.45 -18.31
N GLU A 72 9.94 -3.61 -19.14
CA GLU A 72 10.98 -4.03 -20.08
C GLU A 72 12.34 -4.32 -19.43
N ASP A 73 12.71 -3.60 -18.36
CA ASP A 73 14.07 -3.64 -17.82
C ASP A 73 14.15 -3.90 -16.30
N LEU A 74 13.21 -3.34 -15.52
CA LEU A 74 13.26 -3.35 -14.05
C LEU A 74 11.96 -3.94 -13.42
N PRO A 75 11.56 -5.18 -13.79
CA PRO A 75 10.33 -5.76 -13.25
C PRO A 75 10.42 -5.89 -11.72
N PRO A 76 9.40 -5.41 -10.97
CA PRO A 76 9.44 -5.41 -9.52
C PRO A 76 9.23 -6.81 -8.93
N ALA A 77 9.95 -7.11 -7.83
CA ALA A 77 9.70 -8.29 -7.01
C ALA A 77 8.54 -8.11 -6.02
N ALA A 78 8.16 -6.86 -5.75
CA ALA A 78 6.98 -6.47 -4.98
C ALA A 78 6.61 -5.03 -5.31
N LEU A 79 5.36 -4.65 -5.08
CA LEU A 79 4.92 -3.29 -5.36
C LEU A 79 3.91 -2.76 -4.35
N LYS A 80 3.86 -1.43 -4.25
CA LYS A 80 2.90 -0.70 -3.43
C LYS A 80 2.21 0.36 -4.29
N THR A 81 0.91 0.53 -4.09
CA THR A 81 0.20 1.73 -4.57
C THR A 81 -0.12 2.64 -3.40
N GLY A 82 0.02 3.95 -3.62
CA GLY A 82 -0.51 4.98 -2.73
C GLY A 82 -1.68 5.72 -3.39
N MET A 83 -1.74 7.04 -3.26
CA MET A 83 -2.75 7.88 -3.92
C MET A 83 -2.64 7.76 -5.44
N LEU A 84 -3.72 7.37 -6.11
CA LEU A 84 -3.79 7.20 -7.57
C LEU A 84 -4.62 8.28 -8.29
N ALA A 85 -5.14 9.27 -7.55
CA ALA A 85 -5.88 10.44 -7.99
C ALA A 85 -7.20 10.13 -8.73
N GLU A 86 -7.19 9.45 -9.87
CA GLU A 86 -8.33 9.31 -10.78
C GLU A 86 -8.63 7.86 -11.16
N ALA A 87 -9.91 7.56 -11.43
CA ALA A 87 -10.39 6.23 -11.83
C ALA A 87 -9.65 5.65 -13.04
N ALA A 88 -9.35 6.48 -14.04
CA ALA A 88 -8.62 6.06 -15.25
C ALA A 88 -7.21 5.54 -14.89
N LEU A 89 -6.50 6.23 -13.97
CA LEU A 89 -5.18 5.81 -13.52
C LEU A 89 -5.24 4.53 -12.69
N VAL A 90 -6.27 4.36 -11.83
CA VAL A 90 -6.47 3.10 -11.09
C VAL A 90 -6.64 1.93 -12.07
N ARG A 91 -7.49 2.07 -13.10
CA ARG A 91 -7.70 1.04 -14.14
C ARG A 91 -6.42 0.74 -14.90
N THR A 92 -5.66 1.75 -15.29
CA THR A 92 -4.40 1.59 -16.02
C THR A 92 -3.35 0.87 -15.19
N VAL A 93 -3.19 1.23 -13.92
CA VAL A 93 -2.29 0.56 -12.99
C VAL A 93 -2.72 -0.89 -12.75
N ALA A 94 -3.99 -1.14 -12.46
CA ALA A 94 -4.51 -2.50 -12.25
C ALA A 94 -4.32 -3.39 -13.49
N ARG A 95 -4.55 -2.84 -14.68
CA ARG A 95 -4.31 -3.53 -15.96
C ARG A 95 -2.83 -3.91 -16.12
N ALA A 96 -1.92 -2.98 -15.90
CA ALA A 96 -0.49 -3.23 -16.02
C ALA A 96 -0.02 -4.31 -15.05
N ILE A 97 -0.47 -4.27 -13.79
CA ILE A 97 -0.15 -5.28 -12.77
C ILE A 97 -0.62 -6.68 -13.22
N ARG A 98 -1.86 -6.78 -13.73
CA ARG A 98 -2.40 -8.07 -14.24
C ARG A 98 -1.61 -8.58 -15.44
N GLN A 99 -1.36 -7.72 -16.42
CA GLN A 99 -0.69 -8.09 -17.69
C GLN A 99 0.74 -8.58 -17.47
N ASN A 100 1.46 -7.95 -16.55
CA ASN A 100 2.85 -8.30 -16.26
C ASN A 100 2.98 -9.36 -15.15
N GLY A 101 1.88 -9.78 -14.51
CA GLY A 101 1.91 -10.74 -13.40
C GLY A 101 2.67 -10.22 -12.19
N TRP A 102 2.72 -8.90 -11.97
CA TRP A 102 3.45 -8.29 -10.87
C TRP A 102 2.78 -8.54 -9.52
N GLY A 103 3.57 -8.87 -8.51
CA GLY A 103 3.12 -9.06 -7.13
C GLY A 103 4.24 -9.59 -6.24
N PRO A 104 4.01 -9.59 -4.94
CA PRO A 104 2.81 -9.18 -4.19
C PRO A 104 2.57 -7.67 -4.23
N LEU A 105 1.28 -7.28 -4.25
CA LEU A 105 0.84 -5.89 -4.22
C LEU A 105 0.37 -5.50 -2.82
N VAL A 106 0.87 -4.36 -2.31
CA VAL A 106 0.32 -3.66 -1.14
C VAL A 106 -0.47 -2.46 -1.62
N VAL A 107 -1.75 -2.38 -1.27
CA VAL A 107 -2.60 -1.24 -1.57
C VAL A 107 -2.73 -0.37 -0.32
N ASP A 108 -2.15 0.83 -0.35
CA ASP A 108 -2.41 1.88 0.63
C ASP A 108 -3.46 2.82 0.02
N PRO A 109 -4.74 2.69 0.39
CA PRO A 109 -5.84 3.32 -0.32
C PRO A 109 -6.02 4.77 0.11
N VAL A 110 -5.02 5.62 -0.17
CA VAL A 110 -5.02 7.02 0.23
C VAL A 110 -6.16 7.76 -0.47
N MET A 111 -7.25 8.03 0.27
CA MET A 111 -8.48 8.67 -0.22
C MET A 111 -8.70 10.06 0.37
N VAL A 112 -8.11 10.31 1.54
CA VAL A 112 -8.26 11.56 2.28
C VAL A 112 -6.88 12.03 2.72
N SER A 113 -6.58 13.31 2.54
CA SER A 113 -5.33 13.90 3.06
C SER A 113 -5.38 14.00 4.58
N THR A 114 -4.22 14.16 5.22
CA THR A 114 -4.12 14.44 6.66
C THR A 114 -4.88 15.70 7.09
N SER A 115 -5.11 16.63 6.15
CA SER A 115 -5.91 17.85 6.36
C SER A 115 -7.42 17.63 6.15
N GLY A 116 -7.88 16.40 5.88
CA GLY A 116 -9.29 16.07 5.67
C GLY A 116 -9.81 16.32 4.25
N SER A 117 -8.97 16.76 3.32
CA SER A 117 -9.38 16.96 1.92
C SER A 117 -9.52 15.61 1.20
N ARG A 118 -10.64 15.42 0.49
CA ARG A 118 -10.87 14.24 -0.34
C ARG A 118 -9.94 14.26 -1.55
N LEU A 119 -9.16 13.20 -1.74
CA LEU A 119 -8.14 13.08 -2.78
C LEU A 119 -8.57 12.20 -3.95
N LEU A 120 -9.62 11.36 -3.76
CA LEU A 120 -10.23 10.54 -4.80
C LEU A 120 -11.68 10.95 -5.04
N THR A 121 -12.12 10.75 -6.29
CA THR A 121 -13.54 10.83 -6.65
C THR A 121 -14.27 9.56 -6.21
N THR A 122 -15.60 9.62 -6.07
CA THR A 122 -16.42 8.44 -5.76
C THR A 122 -16.24 7.33 -6.80
N GLU A 123 -16.13 7.67 -8.07
CA GLU A 123 -15.84 6.70 -9.14
C GLU A 123 -14.48 6.02 -8.91
N ALA A 124 -13.44 6.77 -8.53
CA ALA A 124 -12.12 6.19 -8.27
C ALA A 124 -12.14 5.23 -7.07
N GLU A 125 -12.94 5.52 -6.04
CA GLU A 125 -13.13 4.62 -4.88
C GLU A 125 -13.78 3.29 -5.28
N GLU A 126 -14.78 3.33 -6.19
CA GLU A 126 -15.40 2.12 -6.75
C GLU A 126 -14.39 1.29 -7.54
N VAL A 127 -13.61 1.94 -8.41
CA VAL A 127 -12.59 1.27 -9.22
C VAL A 127 -11.47 0.67 -8.35
N VAL A 128 -11.07 1.35 -7.27
CA VAL A 128 -10.12 0.76 -6.29
C VAL A 128 -10.69 -0.54 -5.73
N ARG A 129 -11.98 -0.55 -5.36
CA ARG A 129 -12.64 -1.73 -4.79
C ARG A 129 -12.77 -2.86 -5.80
N GLU A 130 -13.11 -2.56 -7.05
CA GLU A 130 -13.42 -3.56 -8.08
C GLU A 130 -12.18 -4.07 -8.81
N ASP A 131 -11.22 -3.19 -9.10
CA ASP A 131 -10.08 -3.51 -9.95
C ASP A 131 -8.79 -3.75 -9.18
N LEU A 132 -8.57 -3.04 -8.08
CA LEU A 132 -7.28 -3.03 -7.39
C LEU A 132 -7.27 -3.95 -6.16
N LEU A 133 -8.33 -3.95 -5.33
CA LEU A 133 -8.39 -4.82 -4.14
C LEU A 133 -8.28 -6.31 -4.46
N PRO A 134 -8.86 -6.85 -5.57
CA PRO A 134 -8.67 -8.26 -5.93
C PRO A 134 -7.22 -8.65 -6.27
N LEU A 135 -6.36 -7.67 -6.54
CA LEU A 135 -4.92 -7.89 -6.79
C LEU A 135 -4.08 -7.74 -5.52
N ALA A 136 -4.65 -7.17 -4.46
CA ALA A 136 -3.91 -6.85 -3.24
C ALA A 136 -3.60 -8.10 -2.43
N ALA A 137 -2.31 -8.35 -2.18
CA ALA A 137 -1.88 -9.28 -1.13
C ALA A 137 -2.19 -8.70 0.26
N LEU A 138 -2.13 -7.36 0.39
CA LEU A 138 -2.46 -6.63 1.60
C LEU A 138 -3.06 -5.27 1.24
N VAL A 139 -4.12 -4.87 1.93
CA VAL A 139 -4.66 -3.51 1.91
C VAL A 139 -4.48 -2.87 3.29
N THR A 140 -4.10 -1.56 3.35
CA THR A 140 -3.70 -0.89 4.60
C THR A 140 -4.48 0.40 4.89
N PRO A 141 -5.83 0.37 4.96
CA PRO A 141 -6.63 1.57 5.18
C PRO A 141 -6.49 2.09 6.62
N ASN A 142 -6.60 3.41 6.81
CA ASN A 142 -6.96 4.01 8.09
C ASN A 142 -8.48 3.84 8.36
N LEU A 143 -8.99 4.39 9.47
CA LEU A 143 -10.41 4.23 9.87
C LEU A 143 -11.36 4.84 8.83
N ASP A 144 -11.05 6.04 8.33
CA ASP A 144 -11.88 6.76 7.36
C ASP A 144 -11.88 6.05 6.00
N GLU A 145 -10.70 5.62 5.53
CA GLU A 145 -10.54 4.84 4.30
C GLU A 145 -11.26 3.50 4.38
N ALA A 146 -11.17 2.81 5.53
CA ALA A 146 -11.90 1.58 5.76
C ALA A 146 -13.43 1.82 5.75
N ALA A 147 -13.89 2.92 6.32
CA ALA A 147 -15.30 3.31 6.31
C ALA A 147 -15.80 3.58 4.88
N ILE A 148 -15.03 4.35 4.09
CA ILE A 148 -15.34 4.64 2.68
C ILE A 148 -15.40 3.35 1.86
N LEU A 149 -14.36 2.51 1.93
CA LEU A 149 -14.28 1.28 1.14
C LEU A 149 -15.40 0.28 1.46
N THR A 150 -15.82 0.22 2.73
CA THR A 150 -16.77 -0.80 3.18
C THR A 150 -18.20 -0.30 3.33
N GLY A 151 -18.42 1.02 3.28
CA GLY A 151 -19.72 1.65 3.57
C GLY A 151 -20.15 1.48 5.03
N ARG A 152 -19.19 1.29 5.97
CA ARG A 152 -19.47 1.02 7.38
C ARG A 152 -18.80 2.06 8.28
N VAL A 153 -19.40 2.35 9.41
CA VAL A 153 -18.73 3.16 10.44
C VAL A 153 -17.65 2.32 11.12
N VAL A 154 -16.43 2.88 11.22
CA VAL A 154 -15.27 2.23 11.82
C VAL A 154 -14.69 3.14 12.89
N HIS A 155 -14.79 2.74 14.17
CA HIS A 155 -14.42 3.59 15.31
C HIS A 155 -13.81 2.82 16.49
N ASP A 156 -13.81 1.49 16.46
CA ASP A 156 -13.24 0.63 17.49
C ASP A 156 -12.66 -0.67 16.88
N ALA A 157 -11.97 -1.45 17.68
CA ALA A 157 -11.33 -2.68 17.24
C ALA A 157 -12.34 -3.69 16.63
N ALA A 158 -13.55 -3.78 17.15
CA ALA A 158 -14.56 -4.70 16.64
C ALA A 158 -15.08 -4.27 15.26
N THR A 159 -15.28 -2.97 15.04
CA THR A 159 -15.66 -2.42 13.74
C THR A 159 -14.50 -2.50 12.73
N MET A 160 -13.24 -2.34 13.17
CA MET A 160 -12.05 -2.57 12.34
C MET A 160 -11.97 -4.01 11.86
N GLU A 161 -12.23 -5.00 12.70
CA GLU A 161 -12.27 -6.41 12.31
C GLU A 161 -13.35 -6.67 11.27
N ARG A 162 -14.56 -6.12 11.46
CA ARG A 162 -15.66 -6.26 10.49
C ARG A 162 -15.34 -5.58 9.15
N ALA A 163 -14.68 -4.42 9.19
CA ALA A 163 -14.22 -3.73 7.98
C ALA A 163 -13.15 -4.56 7.26
N GLY A 164 -12.15 -5.07 7.98
CA GLY A 164 -11.13 -5.95 7.43
C GLY A 164 -11.72 -7.21 6.77
N ALA A 165 -12.67 -7.87 7.44
CA ALA A 165 -13.39 -9.01 6.87
C ALA A 165 -14.19 -8.64 5.60
N SER A 166 -14.71 -7.40 5.51
CA SER A 166 -15.36 -6.92 4.28
C SER A 166 -14.36 -6.72 3.15
N LEU A 167 -13.16 -6.19 3.44
CA LEU A 167 -12.10 -6.01 2.45
C LEU A 167 -11.59 -7.35 1.87
N LEU A 168 -11.54 -8.39 2.69
CA LEU A 168 -11.23 -9.74 2.19
C LEU A 168 -12.33 -10.25 1.23
N ARG A 169 -13.61 -9.96 1.51
CA ARG A 169 -14.72 -10.32 0.58
C ARG A 169 -14.65 -9.56 -0.74
N PHE A 170 -14.03 -8.38 -0.77
CA PHE A 170 -13.73 -7.65 -2.02
C PHE A 170 -12.50 -8.20 -2.75
N GLY A 171 -11.88 -9.28 -2.25
CA GLY A 171 -10.81 -10.00 -2.93
C GLY A 171 -9.41 -9.73 -2.40
N ALA A 172 -9.22 -8.83 -1.43
CA ALA A 172 -7.91 -8.63 -0.80
C ALA A 172 -7.46 -9.88 -0.03
N GLY A 173 -6.17 -10.25 -0.15
CA GLY A 173 -5.59 -11.39 0.56
C GLY A 173 -5.50 -11.19 2.06
N ALA A 174 -5.26 -9.95 2.50
CA ALA A 174 -5.24 -9.53 3.91
C ALA A 174 -5.62 -8.06 4.02
N ALA A 175 -6.06 -7.62 5.21
CA ALA A 175 -6.36 -6.23 5.50
C ALA A 175 -5.74 -5.82 6.85
N LEU A 176 -4.91 -4.77 6.84
CA LEU A 176 -4.40 -4.12 8.04
C LEU A 176 -5.12 -2.78 8.22
N VAL A 177 -6.13 -2.74 9.07
CA VAL A 177 -6.84 -1.51 9.41
C VAL A 177 -6.04 -0.75 10.46
N LYS A 178 -5.64 0.49 10.15
CA LYS A 178 -4.78 1.34 11.00
C LYS A 178 -5.64 2.14 11.98
N GLY A 179 -5.41 1.98 13.28
CA GLY A 179 -6.21 2.59 14.35
C GLY A 179 -5.67 3.90 14.92
N GLY A 180 -4.83 4.63 14.18
CA GLY A 180 -4.13 5.84 14.66
C GLY A 180 -5.01 6.99 15.15
N HIS A 181 -6.32 6.94 14.99
CA HIS A 181 -7.29 7.97 15.38
C HIS A 181 -8.22 7.53 16.51
N LEU A 182 -7.97 6.39 17.18
CA LEU A 182 -8.74 5.99 18.36
C LEU A 182 -8.41 6.89 19.55
N ALA A 183 -9.44 7.22 20.37
CA ALA A 183 -9.34 8.25 21.41
C ALA A 183 -8.54 7.83 22.67
N ASP A 184 -8.23 6.55 22.85
CA ASP A 184 -7.87 5.95 24.14
C ASP A 184 -6.36 5.87 24.43
N GLY A 185 -5.55 6.89 24.13
CA GLY A 185 -4.12 6.92 24.53
C GLY A 185 -3.23 5.81 23.95
N GLU A 186 -3.81 4.75 23.44
CA GLU A 186 -3.16 3.63 22.75
C GLU A 186 -3.59 3.57 21.29
N ILE A 187 -2.68 3.15 20.42
CA ILE A 187 -2.96 2.90 19.00
C ILE A 187 -3.10 1.40 18.82
N THR A 188 -4.24 0.95 18.31
CA THR A 188 -4.46 -0.45 17.97
C THR A 188 -4.65 -0.59 16.46
N ASP A 189 -3.75 -1.32 15.81
CA ASP A 189 -3.91 -1.74 14.41
C ASP A 189 -4.46 -3.17 14.37
N VAL A 190 -5.35 -3.47 13.42
CA VAL A 190 -6.02 -4.77 13.30
C VAL A 190 -5.69 -5.41 11.97
N LEU A 191 -4.99 -6.54 11.99
CA LEU A 191 -4.73 -7.39 10.83
C LEU A 191 -5.78 -8.49 10.73
N VAL A 192 -6.48 -8.53 9.62
CA VAL A 192 -7.44 -9.60 9.28
C VAL A 192 -6.88 -10.40 8.10
N THR A 193 -6.81 -11.70 8.26
CA THR A 193 -6.38 -12.66 7.23
C THR A 193 -7.39 -13.78 7.13
N PRO A 194 -7.35 -14.65 6.09
CA PRO A 194 -8.18 -15.86 6.04
C PRO A 194 -7.97 -16.79 7.25
N ASP A 195 -6.79 -16.77 7.89
CA ASP A 195 -6.44 -17.62 9.01
C ASP A 195 -6.88 -17.06 10.37
N GLY A 196 -7.32 -15.79 10.42
CA GLY A 196 -7.80 -15.17 11.65
C GLY A 196 -7.44 -13.69 11.80
N VAL A 197 -7.62 -13.18 13.01
CA VAL A 197 -7.44 -11.78 13.37
C VAL A 197 -6.29 -11.62 14.36
N ARG A 198 -5.44 -10.60 14.14
CA ARG A 198 -4.38 -10.20 15.07
C ARG A 198 -4.48 -8.71 15.35
N ARG A 199 -4.33 -8.32 16.62
CA ARG A 199 -4.30 -6.93 17.06
C ARG A 199 -2.89 -6.55 17.49
N PHE A 200 -2.46 -5.33 17.13
CA PHE A 200 -1.17 -4.76 17.49
C PHE A 200 -1.42 -3.45 18.25
N THR A 201 -1.22 -3.48 19.54
CA THR A 201 -1.43 -2.30 20.41
C THR A 201 -0.08 -1.71 20.82
N ARG A 202 0.00 -0.38 20.78
CA ARG A 202 1.20 0.38 21.17
C ARG A 202 0.80 1.71 21.80
N PRO A 203 1.62 2.29 22.70
CA PRO A 203 1.41 3.65 23.19
C PRO A 203 1.40 4.66 22.04
N ARG A 204 0.58 5.69 22.16
CA ARG A 204 0.63 6.83 21.26
C ARG A 204 1.90 7.63 21.49
N ILE A 205 2.67 7.87 20.45
CA ILE A 205 3.81 8.79 20.50
C ILE A 205 3.29 10.18 20.14
N GLU A 206 3.40 11.13 21.07
CA GLU A 206 3.11 12.53 20.77
C GLU A 206 4.20 13.06 19.85
N THR A 207 3.83 13.36 18.58
CA THR A 207 4.73 14.00 17.63
C THR A 207 4.32 15.44 17.44
N THR A 208 5.24 16.38 17.64
CA THR A 208 5.03 17.78 17.22
C THR A 208 5.37 17.91 15.74
N PRO A 209 4.70 18.81 14.99
CA PRO A 209 5.00 19.04 13.57
C PRO A 209 6.46 19.41 13.27
N GLN A 210 7.21 19.84 14.29
CA GLN A 210 8.63 20.25 14.18
C GLN A 210 9.63 19.10 14.40
N SER A 211 9.19 17.90 14.79
CA SER A 211 10.06 16.76 15.03
C SER A 211 10.33 15.93 13.77
N ILE A 212 10.69 16.59 12.66
CA ILE A 212 11.23 15.89 11.48
C ILE A 212 12.69 15.58 11.78
N SER A 213 12.95 14.59 12.61
CA SER A 213 14.28 13.96 12.66
C SER A 213 14.20 12.60 11.98
N ALA A 214 15.20 12.27 11.21
CA ALA A 214 15.32 10.97 10.55
C ALA A 214 15.25 9.78 11.55
N SER A 215 15.47 10.05 12.85
CA SER A 215 15.39 9.09 13.94
C SER A 215 13.98 8.89 14.52
N THR A 216 13.04 9.79 14.26
CA THR A 216 11.64 9.73 14.75
C THR A 216 10.67 9.22 13.71
N TRP A 217 11.13 8.92 12.51
CA TRP A 217 10.29 8.27 11.52
C TRP A 217 9.96 6.86 12.03
N PRO A 218 8.74 6.58 12.49
CA PRO A 218 8.43 5.22 12.88
C PRO A 218 8.51 4.40 11.60
N VAL A 219 9.57 3.59 11.51
CA VAL A 219 9.57 2.43 10.62
C VAL A 219 8.29 1.70 10.96
N SER A 220 7.27 1.88 10.13
CA SER A 220 5.92 1.46 10.45
C SER A 220 5.97 0.00 10.88
N PRO A 221 5.31 -0.40 11.99
CA PRO A 221 5.15 -1.81 12.37
C PRO A 221 4.67 -2.67 11.20
N MET A 222 4.06 -2.04 10.21
CA MET A 222 3.67 -2.58 8.92
C MET A 222 4.80 -3.34 8.22
N ILE A 223 6.06 -2.88 8.28
CA ILE A 223 7.18 -3.56 7.62
C ILE A 223 7.60 -4.80 8.41
N LYS A 224 7.54 -4.75 9.74
CA LYS A 224 7.80 -5.93 10.56
C LYS A 224 6.72 -6.98 10.37
N VAL A 225 5.46 -6.56 10.29
CA VAL A 225 4.32 -7.43 9.94
C VAL A 225 4.45 -7.99 8.53
N LEU A 226 4.85 -7.18 7.55
CA LEU A 226 5.10 -7.64 6.17
C LEU A 226 6.23 -8.66 6.11
N SER A 227 7.33 -8.45 6.83
CA SER A 227 8.46 -9.39 6.84
C SER A 227 8.15 -10.71 7.55
N GLU A 228 7.25 -10.70 8.55
CA GLU A 228 6.86 -11.88 9.32
C GLU A 228 5.64 -12.59 8.71
N THR A 229 4.73 -11.87 8.04
CA THR A 229 3.45 -12.40 7.53
C THR A 229 3.56 -12.79 6.05
N ILE A 230 4.41 -12.11 5.27
CA ILE A 230 4.73 -12.49 3.88
C ILE A 230 5.98 -13.40 3.88
N ARG A 231 6.01 -14.42 4.73
CA ARG A 231 6.78 -15.62 4.39
C ARG A 231 6.12 -16.20 3.13
N PRO A 232 6.92 -16.60 2.13
CA PRO A 232 6.37 -17.04 0.86
C PRO A 232 5.33 -18.10 1.11
N LEU A 233 4.09 -17.89 0.66
CA LEU A 233 3.15 -18.95 0.35
C LEU A 233 3.77 -19.72 -0.84
N THR A 234 4.89 -20.42 -0.59
CA THR A 234 5.41 -21.41 -1.50
C THR A 234 4.40 -22.53 -1.48
N ARG A 235 3.55 -22.56 -2.52
CA ARG A 235 2.82 -23.79 -2.86
C ARG A 235 3.82 -24.95 -2.81
N PRO A 236 3.53 -26.03 -2.11
CA PRO A 236 4.38 -27.21 -2.19
C PRO A 236 4.44 -27.62 -3.66
N SER A 237 5.63 -27.64 -4.22
CA SER A 237 5.86 -28.17 -5.56
C SER A 237 5.42 -29.63 -5.55
N THR A 238 4.32 -29.93 -6.24
CA THR A 238 3.93 -31.29 -6.53
C THR A 238 5.05 -31.89 -7.38
N ARG A 239 5.96 -32.61 -6.74
CA ARG A 239 6.92 -33.48 -7.42
C ARG A 239 6.11 -34.48 -8.25
N ARG A 240 6.07 -34.26 -9.55
CA ARG A 240 5.67 -35.26 -10.53
C ARG A 240 6.69 -36.41 -10.48
N THR A 241 6.36 -37.46 -9.74
CA THR A 241 7.10 -38.70 -9.82
C THR A 241 6.87 -39.30 -11.21
N SER A 242 7.85 -39.15 -12.08
CA SER A 242 7.91 -39.92 -13.32
C SER A 242 8.17 -41.39 -12.98
N ARG A 243 7.13 -42.21 -12.97
CA ARG A 243 7.28 -43.66 -13.00
C ARG A 243 7.88 -44.03 -14.36
N LYS A 244 9.14 -44.38 -14.36
CA LYS A 244 9.71 -45.22 -15.44
C LYS A 244 8.99 -46.58 -15.41
N ARG A 245 8.34 -46.92 -16.49
CA ARG A 245 7.98 -48.31 -16.80
C ARG A 245 9.12 -48.92 -17.59
N ASN A 246 9.61 -50.07 -17.10
CA ASN A 246 10.38 -51.02 -17.89
C ASN A 246 9.51 -51.62 -18.98
#